data_1d18da175183b297637ff8c6f472f099
#
_entry.id   1d18da175183b297637ff8c6f472f099
#
_cell.length_a   1.000
_cell.length_b   1.000
_cell.length_c   1.000
_cell.angle_alpha   90.00
_cell.angle_beta   90.00
_cell.angle_gamma   90.00
#
_symmetry.space_group_name_H-M   'P 1'
#
loop_
_entity.id
_entity.type
_entity.pdbx_description
1 polymer ?
#
loop_
_entity_poly.entity_id
_entity_poly.type
_entity_poly.pdbx_seq_one_letter_code
_entity_poly.pdbx_strand_id
1 'polypeptide(L)'
;MDLVKRNQRRPVGQGGFTLIELLIVLAVFGVVAAMAIPLYANAEARDRIEKAQSDLAMLARAVMTYKAHMGTLPAGLADLTATATNRLNWSAGPFMPLIPVPSWGGSPAWGLYIYTSSIAGTFSITASGDGTTITVP
;
A
#
# COMPACT_ATOMS: atom_id res chain seq x y z
N MET A 1 82.80 4.04 -8.10
CA MET A 1 82.29 2.71 -7.66
C MET A 1 81.00 2.95 -6.91
N ASP A 2 79.90 3.10 -7.69
CA ASP A 2 78.60 3.51 -7.16
C ASP A 2 77.82 2.30 -6.67
N LEU A 3 77.56 2.30 -5.36
CA LEU A 3 76.68 1.31 -4.75
C LEU A 3 75.19 1.75 -4.89
N VAL A 4 74.53 1.25 -5.91
CA VAL A 4 73.09 1.43 -6.12
C VAL A 4 72.37 0.71 -4.95
N LYS A 5 71.85 1.47 -3.98
CA LYS A 5 70.91 0.97 -2.95
C LYS A 5 69.60 0.55 -3.62
N ARG A 6 69.40 -0.71 -3.86
CA ARG A 6 68.10 -1.28 -4.22
C ARG A 6 67.13 -1.10 -3.05
N ASN A 7 66.21 -0.16 -3.21
CA ASN A 7 65.10 0.07 -2.33
C ASN A 7 64.07 -1.09 -2.52
N GLN A 8 64.18 -2.14 -1.70
CA GLN A 8 63.22 -3.24 -1.67
C GLN A 8 61.94 -2.72 -1.03
N ARG A 9 60.97 -2.31 -1.87
CA ARG A 9 59.57 -2.09 -1.42
C ARG A 9 59.06 -3.44 -0.93
N ARG A 10 58.85 -3.56 0.39
CA ARG A 10 58.17 -4.69 1.01
C ARG A 10 56.76 -4.73 0.39
N PRO A 11 56.30 -5.88 -0.11
CA PRO A 11 54.91 -6.00 -0.56
C PRO A 11 54.04 -5.77 0.67
N VAL A 12 53.13 -4.80 0.57
CA VAL A 12 52.04 -4.60 1.57
C VAL A 12 51.26 -5.90 1.56
N GLY A 13 51.24 -6.59 2.70
CA GLY A 13 50.58 -7.88 2.82
C GLY A 13 49.13 -7.78 2.39
N GLN A 14 48.77 -8.54 1.36
CA GLN A 14 47.37 -8.80 1.02
C GLN A 14 46.77 -9.67 2.11
N GLY A 15 46.27 -9.03 3.18
CA GLY A 15 45.48 -9.71 4.20
C GLY A 15 44.18 -10.20 3.58
N GLY A 16 44.13 -11.49 3.25
CA GLY A 16 42.86 -12.14 2.86
C GLY A 16 41.97 -12.31 4.10
N PHE A 17 40.66 -12.29 3.91
CA PHE A 17 39.71 -12.60 4.96
C PHE A 17 39.88 -14.02 5.48
N THR A 18 39.82 -14.17 6.81
CA THR A 18 39.84 -15.50 7.40
C THR A 18 38.46 -16.15 7.32
N LEU A 19 38.42 -17.48 7.26
CA LEU A 19 37.15 -18.22 7.20
C LEU A 19 36.31 -17.95 8.46
N ILE A 20 36.94 -17.80 9.62
CA ILE A 20 36.24 -17.47 10.86
C ILE A 20 35.62 -16.08 10.85
N GLU A 21 36.28 -15.10 10.23
CA GLU A 21 35.77 -13.74 10.13
C GLU A 21 34.52 -13.68 9.22
N LEU A 22 34.54 -14.44 8.11
CA LEU A 22 33.35 -14.60 7.25
C LEU A 22 32.18 -15.26 7.99
N LEU A 23 32.49 -16.28 8.80
CA LEU A 23 31.51 -17.04 9.58
C LEU A 23 30.84 -16.15 10.64
N ILE A 24 31.59 -15.32 11.33
CA ILE A 24 31.06 -14.35 12.31
C ILE A 24 30.15 -13.33 11.61
N VAL A 25 30.57 -12.80 10.48
CA VAL A 25 29.75 -11.85 9.71
C VAL A 25 28.43 -12.47 9.29
N LEU A 26 28.43 -13.71 8.76
CA LEU A 26 27.21 -14.41 8.40
C LEU A 26 26.30 -14.69 9.61
N ALA A 27 26.87 -15.02 10.77
CA ALA A 27 26.09 -15.22 11.99
C ALA A 27 25.38 -13.93 12.43
N VAL A 28 26.09 -12.80 12.41
CA VAL A 28 25.52 -11.49 12.74
C VAL A 28 24.42 -11.10 11.75
N PHE A 29 24.65 -11.28 10.44
CA PHE A 29 23.64 -11.04 9.42
C PHE A 29 22.39 -11.89 9.63
N GLY A 30 22.54 -13.16 10.00
CA GLY A 30 21.45 -14.08 10.30
C GLY A 30 20.56 -13.56 11.45
N VAL A 31 21.17 -13.07 12.53
CA VAL A 31 20.43 -12.50 13.66
C VAL A 31 19.70 -11.22 13.27
N VAL A 32 20.34 -10.32 12.54
CA VAL A 32 19.72 -9.07 12.09
C VAL A 32 18.56 -9.35 11.13
N ALA A 33 18.74 -10.27 10.19
CA ALA A 33 17.68 -10.65 9.24
C ALA A 33 16.46 -11.27 9.95
N ALA A 34 16.69 -12.11 10.98
CA ALA A 34 15.61 -12.71 11.75
C ALA A 34 14.68 -11.69 12.44
N MET A 35 15.21 -10.53 12.82
CA MET A 35 14.43 -9.44 13.41
C MET A 35 13.80 -8.54 12.34
N ALA A 36 14.48 -8.33 11.22
CA ALA A 36 14.04 -7.40 10.18
C ALA A 36 12.81 -7.90 9.40
N ILE A 37 12.73 -9.19 9.12
CA ILE A 37 11.67 -9.80 8.31
C ILE A 37 10.27 -9.57 8.91
N PRO A 38 9.97 -9.91 10.18
CA PRO A 38 8.64 -9.70 10.75
C PRO A 38 8.28 -8.21 10.89
N LEU A 39 9.28 -7.36 11.14
CA LEU A 39 9.06 -5.92 11.23
C LEU A 39 8.62 -5.33 9.89
N TYR A 40 9.24 -5.76 8.81
CA TYR A 40 8.90 -5.34 7.45
C TYR A 40 7.49 -5.79 7.04
N ALA A 41 7.14 -7.05 7.30
CA ALA A 41 5.80 -7.58 7.00
C ALA A 41 4.68 -6.81 7.74
N ASN A 42 4.92 -6.43 9.00
CA ASN A 42 3.97 -5.62 9.78
C ASN A 42 3.83 -4.19 9.24
N ALA A 43 4.91 -3.59 8.75
CA ALA A 43 4.86 -2.26 8.12
C ALA A 43 4.03 -2.29 6.84
N GLU A 44 4.25 -3.27 5.97
CA GLU A 44 3.46 -3.42 4.74
C GLU A 44 1.96 -3.63 5.02
N ALA A 45 1.61 -4.41 6.05
CA ALA A 45 0.21 -4.60 6.42
C ALA A 45 -0.45 -3.28 6.87
N ARG A 46 0.26 -2.45 7.63
CA ARG A 46 -0.21 -1.12 8.03
C ARG A 46 -0.43 -0.21 6.83
N ASP A 47 0.52 -0.16 5.89
CA ASP A 47 0.41 0.65 4.69
C ASP A 47 -0.82 0.28 3.85
N ARG A 48 -1.13 -1.02 3.74
CA ARG A 48 -2.34 -1.50 3.05
C ARG A 48 -3.61 -1.09 3.77
N ILE A 49 -3.64 -1.15 5.09
CA ILE A 49 -4.78 -0.72 5.91
C ILE A 49 -5.00 0.79 5.76
N GLU A 50 -3.95 1.60 5.87
CA GLU A 50 -4.02 3.06 5.71
C GLU A 50 -4.51 3.45 4.32
N LYS A 51 -4.00 2.77 3.28
CA LYS A 51 -4.49 2.98 1.92
C LYS A 51 -5.99 2.66 1.80
N ALA A 52 -6.44 1.53 2.33
CA ALA A 52 -7.85 1.16 2.29
C ALA A 52 -8.73 2.18 3.03
N GLN A 53 -8.30 2.71 4.17
CA GLN A 53 -8.99 3.77 4.90
C GLN A 53 -9.11 5.06 4.06
N SER A 54 -8.02 5.46 3.41
CA SER A 54 -8.00 6.61 2.53
C SER A 54 -8.94 6.43 1.32
N ASP A 55 -8.89 5.28 0.68
CA ASP A 55 -9.73 4.95 -0.47
C ASP A 55 -11.22 4.93 -0.08
N LEU A 56 -11.56 4.34 1.06
CA LEU A 56 -12.94 4.33 1.57
C LEU A 56 -13.45 5.74 1.89
N ALA A 57 -12.61 6.60 2.46
CA ALA A 57 -12.98 7.99 2.72
C ALA A 57 -13.22 8.78 1.42
N MET A 58 -12.41 8.54 0.38
CA MET A 58 -12.63 9.15 -0.94
C MET A 58 -13.92 8.66 -1.59
N LEU A 59 -14.18 7.36 -1.55
CA LEU A 59 -15.42 6.76 -2.07
C LEU A 59 -16.66 7.29 -1.34
N ALA A 60 -16.63 7.37 -0.02
CA ALA A 60 -17.74 7.90 0.77
C ALA A 60 -18.04 9.37 0.41
N ARG A 61 -17.02 10.22 0.24
CA ARG A 61 -17.18 11.59 -0.20
C ARG A 61 -17.80 11.67 -1.61
N ALA A 62 -17.34 10.83 -2.54
CA ALA A 62 -17.90 10.80 -3.90
C ALA A 62 -19.37 10.36 -3.89
N VAL A 63 -19.76 9.37 -3.08
CA VAL A 63 -21.15 8.94 -2.88
C VAL A 63 -22.01 10.06 -2.32
N MET A 64 -21.51 10.79 -1.32
CA MET A 64 -22.23 11.94 -0.75
C MET A 64 -22.40 13.07 -1.77
N THR A 65 -21.38 13.35 -2.57
CA THR A 65 -21.45 14.36 -3.63
C THR A 65 -22.44 13.94 -4.72
N TYR A 66 -22.43 12.68 -5.12
CA TYR A 66 -23.40 12.10 -6.04
C TYR A 66 -24.83 12.31 -5.49
N LYS A 67 -25.07 11.91 -4.23
CA LYS A 67 -26.37 12.07 -3.58
C LYS A 67 -26.83 13.53 -3.53
N ALA A 68 -25.92 14.46 -3.25
CA ALA A 68 -26.24 15.89 -3.20
C ALA A 68 -26.70 16.44 -4.54
N HIS A 69 -26.13 15.97 -5.66
CA HIS A 69 -26.49 16.41 -7.00
C HIS A 69 -27.66 15.63 -7.61
N MET A 70 -27.71 14.32 -7.38
CA MET A 70 -28.73 13.45 -7.98
C MET A 70 -30.00 13.32 -7.14
N GLY A 71 -29.93 13.62 -5.84
CA GLY A 71 -31.02 13.42 -4.88
C GLY A 71 -31.22 11.97 -4.44
N THR A 72 -30.47 11.02 -5.02
CA THR A 72 -30.52 9.59 -4.72
C THR A 72 -29.12 9.04 -4.56
N LEU A 73 -28.97 7.90 -3.87
CA LEU A 73 -27.72 7.18 -3.81
C LEU A 73 -27.39 6.52 -5.16
N PRO A 74 -26.10 6.36 -5.52
CA PRO A 74 -25.71 5.59 -6.69
C PRO A 74 -26.13 4.12 -6.54
N ALA A 75 -26.46 3.45 -7.65
CA ALA A 75 -26.76 2.02 -7.63
C ALA A 75 -25.51 1.16 -7.40
N GLY A 76 -24.34 1.69 -7.78
CA GLY A 76 -23.05 1.07 -7.58
C GLY A 76 -21.91 2.07 -7.67
N LEU A 77 -20.69 1.65 -7.29
CA LEU A 77 -19.53 2.53 -7.36
C LEU A 77 -19.21 2.99 -8.80
N ALA A 78 -19.55 2.19 -9.80
CA ALA A 78 -19.34 2.55 -11.21
C ALA A 78 -20.04 3.86 -11.60
N ASP A 79 -21.18 4.16 -11.00
CA ASP A 79 -21.94 5.39 -11.27
C ASP A 79 -21.16 6.67 -10.90
N LEU A 80 -20.18 6.55 -10.00
CA LEU A 80 -19.35 7.67 -9.58
C LEU A 80 -18.38 8.14 -10.68
N THR A 81 -18.05 7.28 -11.63
CA THR A 81 -17.11 7.57 -12.71
C THR A 81 -17.79 8.01 -14.01
N ALA A 82 -19.11 8.01 -14.01
CA ALA A 82 -19.93 8.41 -15.15
C ALA A 82 -20.62 9.77 -14.90
N THR A 83 -21.02 10.42 -15.99
CA THR A 83 -21.96 11.53 -15.90
C THR A 83 -23.35 10.98 -15.68
N ALA A 84 -24.10 11.59 -14.77
CA ALA A 84 -25.47 11.24 -14.47
C ALA A 84 -26.36 12.48 -14.61
N THR A 85 -27.63 12.28 -14.93
CA THR A 85 -28.63 13.34 -15.05
C THR A 85 -29.72 13.16 -14.00
N ASN A 86 -29.99 14.20 -13.23
CA ASN A 86 -31.00 14.17 -12.19
C ASN A 86 -32.43 14.39 -12.75
N ARG A 87 -33.44 14.30 -11.85
CA ARG A 87 -34.84 14.49 -12.20
C ARG A 87 -35.19 15.88 -12.74
N LEU A 88 -34.33 16.87 -12.49
CA LEU A 88 -34.48 18.25 -13.02
C LEU A 88 -33.77 18.44 -14.37
N ASN A 89 -33.34 17.34 -14.97
CA ASN A 89 -32.59 17.31 -16.24
C ASN A 89 -31.22 18.01 -16.17
N TRP A 90 -30.61 18.07 -14.98
CA TRP A 90 -29.26 18.60 -14.77
C TRP A 90 -28.27 17.46 -14.76
N SER A 91 -27.25 17.55 -15.60
CA SER A 91 -26.16 16.58 -15.67
C SER A 91 -25.00 17.00 -14.76
N ALA A 92 -24.47 16.06 -14.02
CA ALA A 92 -23.29 16.25 -13.19
C ALA A 92 -22.42 15.00 -13.24
N GLY A 93 -21.14 15.15 -12.87
CA GLY A 93 -20.14 14.07 -12.87
C GLY A 93 -19.10 14.25 -13.99
N PRO A 94 -18.11 13.35 -14.06
CA PRO A 94 -17.88 12.28 -13.10
C PRO A 94 -17.56 12.81 -11.69
N PHE A 95 -17.99 12.10 -10.65
CA PHE A 95 -17.78 12.48 -9.25
C PHE A 95 -16.42 12.02 -8.71
N MET A 96 -15.80 11.10 -9.44
CA MET A 96 -14.41 10.71 -9.27
C MET A 96 -13.85 10.19 -10.60
N PRO A 97 -12.55 10.34 -10.85
CA PRO A 97 -11.95 9.95 -12.13
C PRO A 97 -11.88 8.44 -12.32
N LEU A 98 -11.65 7.70 -11.24
CA LEU A 98 -11.48 6.25 -11.25
C LEU A 98 -11.83 5.67 -9.89
N ILE A 99 -12.42 4.47 -9.85
CA ILE A 99 -12.59 3.71 -8.62
C ILE A 99 -11.23 3.21 -8.15
N PRO A 100 -10.81 3.52 -6.91
CA PRO A 100 -9.54 3.04 -6.39
C PRO A 100 -9.54 1.50 -6.30
N VAL A 101 -8.36 0.93 -6.52
CA VAL A 101 -8.14 -0.51 -6.41
C VAL A 101 -7.41 -0.79 -5.09
N PRO A 102 -7.86 -1.77 -4.31
CA PRO A 102 -7.17 -2.17 -3.09
C PRO A 102 -5.72 -2.57 -3.35
N SER A 103 -4.88 -2.46 -2.33
CA SER A 103 -3.48 -2.89 -2.41
C SER A 103 -3.38 -4.39 -2.67
N TRP A 104 -2.44 -4.78 -3.51
CA TRP A 104 -2.11 -6.20 -3.72
C TRP A 104 -1.39 -6.77 -2.50
N GLY A 105 -1.60 -8.07 -2.26
CA GLY A 105 -0.97 -8.80 -1.16
C GLY A 105 -1.81 -8.82 0.12
N GLY A 106 -1.18 -9.22 1.21
CA GLY A 106 -1.84 -9.46 2.48
C GLY A 106 -2.26 -10.92 2.70
N SER A 107 -2.59 -11.27 3.94
CA SER A 107 -3.07 -12.60 4.29
C SER A 107 -4.15 -12.48 5.37
N PRO A 108 -5.44 -12.64 5.01
CA PRO A 108 -5.98 -12.79 3.65
C PRO A 108 -5.77 -11.56 2.76
N ALA A 109 -5.73 -11.79 1.45
CA ALA A 109 -5.55 -10.71 0.47
C ALA A 109 -6.73 -9.72 0.49
N TRP A 110 -6.45 -8.46 0.15
CA TRP A 110 -7.49 -7.43 0.04
C TRP A 110 -8.41 -7.69 -1.14
N GLY A 111 -9.71 -7.79 -0.86
CA GLY A 111 -10.76 -7.89 -1.87
C GLY A 111 -11.20 -6.52 -2.40
N LEU A 112 -12.03 -6.54 -3.46
CA LEU A 112 -12.64 -5.31 -3.98
C LEU A 112 -13.51 -4.62 -2.92
N TYR A 113 -13.65 -3.30 -3.03
CA TYR A 113 -14.54 -2.53 -2.17
C TYR A 113 -16.00 -2.91 -2.42
N ILE A 114 -16.71 -3.26 -1.35
CA ILE A 114 -18.11 -3.67 -1.39
C ILE A 114 -18.97 -2.47 -1.02
N TYR A 115 -19.81 -2.03 -1.94
CA TYR A 115 -20.78 -0.97 -1.71
C TYR A 115 -22.16 -1.57 -1.50
N THR A 116 -22.86 -1.11 -0.48
CA THR A 116 -24.26 -1.44 -0.22
C THR A 116 -25.04 -0.18 0.07
N SER A 117 -26.22 -0.08 -0.49
CA SER A 117 -27.14 1.04 -0.25
C SER A 117 -28.51 0.54 0.21
N SER A 118 -29.16 1.31 1.07
CA SER A 118 -30.50 1.02 1.57
C SER A 118 -31.53 1.98 0.96
N ILE A 119 -32.75 1.51 0.83
CA ILE A 119 -33.91 2.35 0.46
C ILE A 119 -34.14 3.49 1.45
N ALA A 120 -33.66 3.37 2.69
CA ALA A 120 -33.70 4.43 3.70
C ALA A 120 -32.72 5.59 3.43
N GLY A 121 -31.93 5.52 2.36
CA GLY A 121 -30.98 6.56 1.98
C GLY A 121 -29.67 6.51 2.75
N THR A 122 -29.36 5.39 3.39
CA THR A 122 -28.05 5.08 4.00
C THR A 122 -27.23 4.21 3.06
N PHE A 123 -25.93 4.27 3.18
CA PHE A 123 -25.01 3.38 2.46
C PHE A 123 -23.89 2.91 3.36
N SER A 124 -23.18 1.89 2.95
CA SER A 124 -21.91 1.50 3.56
C SER A 124 -20.93 1.00 2.49
N ILE A 125 -19.66 1.26 2.73
CA ILE A 125 -18.57 0.77 1.87
C ILE A 125 -17.63 0.00 2.77
N THR A 126 -17.34 -1.26 2.40
CA THR A 126 -16.53 -2.16 3.20
C THR A 126 -15.31 -2.61 2.41
N ALA A 127 -14.18 -2.65 3.08
CA ALA A 127 -12.93 -3.24 2.62
C ALA A 127 -12.45 -4.28 3.61
N SER A 128 -11.93 -5.41 3.15
CA SER A 128 -11.38 -6.45 4.01
C SER A 128 -10.09 -7.02 3.45
N GLY A 129 -9.13 -7.27 4.34
CA GLY A 129 -7.83 -7.85 4.05
C GLY A 129 -6.94 -7.84 5.28
N ASP A 130 -5.83 -8.58 5.26
CA ASP A 130 -4.89 -8.70 6.40
C ASP A 130 -5.58 -9.03 7.75
N GLY A 131 -6.68 -9.81 7.71
CA GLY A 131 -7.48 -10.12 8.91
C GLY A 131 -8.29 -8.95 9.48
N THR A 132 -8.36 -7.81 8.78
CA THR A 132 -9.06 -6.59 9.19
C THR A 132 -10.21 -6.29 8.24
N THR A 133 -11.31 -5.76 8.78
CA THR A 133 -12.44 -5.24 8.01
C THR A 133 -12.69 -3.79 8.40
N ILE A 134 -12.77 -2.92 7.41
CA ILE A 134 -13.02 -1.49 7.58
C ILE A 134 -14.33 -1.17 6.87
N THR A 135 -15.23 -0.48 7.57
CA THR A 135 -16.52 -0.06 7.01
C THR A 135 -16.70 1.43 7.28
N VAL A 136 -17.15 2.14 6.25
CA VAL A 136 -17.55 3.56 6.33
C VAL A 136 -19.02 3.70 5.93
N PRO A 137 -19.76 4.60 6.58
CA PRO A 137 -21.14 4.91 6.25
C PRO A 137 -21.23 5.73 4.95
#